data_8e2c7165027b42527821e4b838fdb75e
#
_entry.id   8e2c7165027b42527821e4b838fdb75e
#
_cell.length_a   1.000
_cell.length_b   1.000
_cell.length_c   1.000
_cell.angle_alpha   90.00
_cell.angle_beta   90.00
_cell.angle_gamma   90.00
#
_symmetry.space_group_name_H-M   'P 1'
#
loop_
_entity.id
_entity.type
_entity.pdbx_description
1 polymer ?
#
loop_
_entity_poly.entity_id
_entity_poly.type
_entity_poly.pdbx_seq_one_letter_code
_entity_poly.pdbx_strand_id
1 'polypeptide(L)'
;MIWKVSNHLCLFILFVCPVFIFNGCHSGKNQSKTSGDKGTYLFSEEIRYAQGFNIDYYKEYTKVTINNPWTDNEKPYKVFYLLKTDSIEIPVEGVKILSPITSIAVNTFSYFEFLSLIGELETVTGVTDGFRIYNPEILDKLENNQIIDLGDP
;
A
#
# COMPACT_ATOMS: atom_id res chain seq x y z
N MET A 1 40.60 -22.89 -58.00
CA MET A 1 39.76 -21.74 -58.34
C MET A 1 39.18 -21.17 -57.00
N ILE A 2 39.90 -20.19 -56.45
CA ILE A 2 39.65 -19.70 -55.09
C ILE A 2 38.75 -18.48 -55.22
N TRP A 3 37.54 -18.56 -54.68
CA TRP A 3 36.55 -17.46 -54.70
C TRP A 3 36.94 -16.37 -53.70
N LYS A 4 37.29 -15.23 -54.24
CA LYS A 4 37.62 -14.00 -53.49
C LYS A 4 36.33 -13.41 -52.97
N VAL A 5 35.94 -13.77 -51.74
CA VAL A 5 34.79 -13.15 -51.06
C VAL A 5 35.16 -11.68 -50.81
N SER A 6 34.35 -10.78 -51.35
CA SER A 6 34.58 -9.35 -51.33
C SER A 6 34.49 -8.81 -49.90
N ASN A 7 35.54 -8.12 -49.43
CA ASN A 7 35.64 -7.47 -48.11
C ASN A 7 34.48 -6.49 -47.80
N HIS A 8 33.73 -6.07 -48.83
CA HIS A 8 32.61 -5.19 -48.67
C HIS A 8 31.38 -5.88 -48.08
N LEU A 9 31.20 -7.17 -48.27
CA LEU A 9 30.08 -7.94 -47.70
C LEU A 9 30.27 -8.15 -46.21
N CYS A 10 31.49 -8.37 -45.72
CA CYS A 10 31.82 -8.47 -44.30
C CYS A 10 31.63 -7.13 -43.57
N LEU A 11 31.98 -6.01 -44.21
CA LEU A 11 31.84 -4.67 -43.62
C LEU A 11 30.35 -4.26 -43.46
N PHE A 12 29.50 -4.70 -44.39
CA PHE A 12 28.06 -4.43 -44.34
C PHE A 12 27.33 -5.19 -43.24
N ILE A 13 27.76 -6.44 -42.98
CA ILE A 13 27.21 -7.26 -41.89
C ILE A 13 27.63 -6.72 -40.53
N LEU A 14 28.81 -6.14 -40.38
CA LEU A 14 29.31 -5.54 -39.12
C LEU A 14 28.63 -4.20 -38.78
N PHE A 15 28.08 -3.51 -39.78
CA PHE A 15 27.39 -2.20 -39.55
C PHE A 15 25.90 -2.33 -39.31
N VAL A 16 25.27 -3.43 -39.73
CA VAL A 16 23.82 -3.64 -39.56
C VAL A 16 23.49 -4.31 -38.21
N CYS A 17 24.45 -5.00 -37.57
CA CYS A 17 24.24 -5.73 -36.32
C CYS A 17 24.04 -4.89 -35.03
N PRO A 18 24.59 -3.66 -34.88
CA PRO A 18 24.44 -2.93 -33.63
C PRO A 18 23.11 -2.18 -33.49
N VAL A 19 22.23 -2.12 -34.50
CA VAL A 19 20.97 -1.34 -34.44
C VAL A 19 19.84 -2.10 -33.72
N PHE A 20 20.00 -3.43 -33.48
CA PHE A 20 18.95 -4.27 -32.87
C PHE A 20 19.06 -4.48 -31.37
N ILE A 21 20.08 -3.91 -30.68
CA ILE A 21 20.31 -4.21 -29.25
C ILE A 21 19.66 -3.18 -28.30
N PHE A 22 19.04 -2.12 -28.80
CA PHE A 22 18.44 -1.06 -27.94
C PHE A 22 16.90 -1.08 -27.83
N ASN A 23 16.25 -2.16 -28.22
CA ASN A 23 14.86 -2.37 -27.80
C ASN A 23 14.85 -3.13 -26.46
N GLY A 24 15.42 -2.52 -25.42
CA GLY A 24 15.15 -2.86 -24.04
C GLY A 24 13.68 -2.58 -23.79
N CYS A 25 12.84 -3.63 -23.89
CA CYS A 25 11.47 -3.60 -23.41
C CYS A 25 11.51 -3.25 -21.92
N HIS A 26 11.28 -1.99 -21.59
CA HIS A 26 10.92 -1.59 -20.23
C HIS A 26 9.54 -2.17 -19.97
N SER A 27 9.53 -3.41 -19.50
CA SER A 27 8.33 -4.10 -19.05
C SER A 27 7.90 -3.44 -17.75
N GLY A 28 7.26 -2.28 -17.87
CA GLY A 28 6.38 -1.79 -16.81
C GLY A 28 5.36 -2.91 -16.59
N LYS A 29 5.40 -3.55 -15.43
CA LYS A 29 4.32 -4.41 -14.97
C LYS A 29 3.05 -3.55 -14.93
N ASN A 30 2.30 -3.54 -16.03
CA ASN A 30 0.92 -3.13 -16.00
C ASN A 30 0.21 -4.15 -15.12
N GLN A 31 0.11 -3.84 -13.83
CA GLN A 31 -0.78 -4.56 -12.95
C GLN A 31 -2.16 -4.50 -13.58
N SER A 32 -2.68 -5.65 -13.89
CA SER A 32 -4.02 -5.90 -14.36
C SER A 32 -5.00 -5.15 -13.45
N LYS A 33 -5.66 -4.11 -14.00
CA LYS A 33 -6.76 -3.43 -13.32
C LYS A 33 -7.79 -4.49 -12.97
N THR A 34 -7.99 -4.74 -11.69
CA THR A 34 -9.05 -5.61 -11.21
C THR A 34 -10.37 -5.00 -11.68
N SER A 35 -11.10 -5.73 -12.48
CA SER A 35 -12.31 -5.33 -13.21
C SER A 35 -13.54 -5.06 -12.31
N GLY A 36 -13.37 -4.45 -11.15
CA GLY A 36 -14.43 -4.24 -10.16
C GLY A 36 -14.38 -2.89 -9.43
N ASP A 37 -13.31 -2.12 -9.60
CA ASP A 37 -13.19 -0.83 -8.88
C ASP A 37 -14.05 0.25 -9.54
N LYS A 38 -14.98 0.83 -8.76
CA LYS A 38 -15.88 1.91 -9.16
C LYS A 38 -15.24 3.29 -8.92
N GLY A 39 -14.13 3.60 -9.53
CA GLY A 39 -13.47 4.91 -9.34
C GLY A 39 -12.56 5.27 -10.49
N THR A 40 -12.23 6.56 -10.60
CA THR A 40 -11.26 7.03 -11.58
C THR A 40 -9.86 6.85 -11.05
N TYR A 41 -9.14 5.82 -11.53
CA TYR A 41 -7.77 5.53 -11.15
C TYR A 41 -6.83 6.69 -11.52
N LEU A 42 -5.93 7.04 -10.61
CA LEU A 42 -4.92 8.08 -10.80
C LEU A 42 -3.52 7.49 -10.92
N PHE A 43 -3.03 6.86 -9.85
CA PHE A 43 -1.70 6.22 -9.81
C PHE A 43 -1.62 5.24 -8.63
N SER A 44 -0.56 4.42 -8.61
CA SER A 44 -0.20 3.58 -7.46
C SER A 44 1.05 4.13 -6.79
N GLU A 45 1.15 4.00 -5.47
CA GLU A 45 2.34 4.35 -4.71
C GLU A 45 3.49 3.39 -5.02
N GLU A 46 4.69 3.95 -5.23
CA GLU A 46 5.91 3.14 -5.34
C GLU A 46 6.45 2.81 -3.95
N ILE A 47 6.14 1.61 -3.46
CA ILE A 47 6.58 1.14 -2.15
C ILE A 47 7.93 0.44 -2.29
N ARG A 48 9.00 1.04 -1.73
CA ARG A 48 10.38 0.58 -1.94
C ARG A 48 10.78 -0.61 -1.08
N TYR A 49 10.27 -0.72 0.14
CA TYR A 49 10.78 -1.67 1.14
C TYR A 49 9.75 -2.73 1.56
N ALA A 50 8.47 -2.39 1.55
CA ALA A 50 7.42 -3.29 1.95
C ALA A 50 6.80 -4.00 0.74
N GLN A 51 6.53 -5.30 0.85
CA GLN A 51 5.91 -6.10 -0.20
C GLN A 51 4.54 -6.64 0.19
N GLY A 52 4.14 -6.42 1.44
CA GLY A 52 2.91 -6.96 2.02
C GLY A 52 1.64 -6.21 1.66
N PHE A 53 1.72 -5.07 0.97
CA PHE A 53 0.56 -4.27 0.60
C PHE A 53 0.82 -3.41 -0.64
N ASN A 54 -0.28 -2.88 -1.21
CA ASN A 54 -0.26 -1.91 -2.31
C ASN A 54 -1.19 -0.75 -1.97
N ILE A 55 -0.86 0.45 -2.45
CA ILE A 55 -1.69 1.65 -2.32
C ILE A 55 -1.99 2.19 -3.71
N ASP A 56 -3.27 2.24 -4.06
CA ASP A 56 -3.77 2.78 -5.32
C ASP A 56 -4.60 4.03 -5.03
N TYR A 57 -4.28 5.14 -5.69
CA TYR A 57 -5.01 6.38 -5.57
C TYR A 57 -6.06 6.50 -6.67
N TYR A 58 -7.27 6.77 -6.27
CA TYR A 58 -8.41 7.10 -7.13
C TYR A 58 -8.86 8.52 -6.81
N LYS A 59 -9.58 9.14 -7.72
CA LYS A 59 -10.13 10.48 -7.51
C LYS A 59 -11.08 10.54 -6.31
N GLU A 60 -11.85 9.47 -6.11
CA GLU A 60 -12.91 9.36 -5.12
C GLU A 60 -12.43 8.79 -3.78
N TYR A 61 -11.39 7.95 -3.78
CA TYR A 61 -10.87 7.24 -2.60
C TYR A 61 -9.42 6.80 -2.77
N THR A 62 -8.80 6.36 -1.69
CA THR A 62 -7.54 5.62 -1.71
C THR A 62 -7.82 4.17 -1.37
N LYS A 63 -7.32 3.24 -2.18
CA LYS A 63 -7.44 1.79 -1.97
C LYS A 63 -6.14 1.24 -1.40
N VAL A 64 -6.23 0.55 -0.27
CA VAL A 64 -5.10 -0.18 0.33
C VAL A 64 -5.41 -1.67 0.25
N THR A 65 -4.58 -2.41 -0.47
CA THR A 65 -4.71 -3.86 -0.65
C THR A 65 -3.65 -4.55 0.19
N ILE A 66 -4.06 -5.38 1.15
CA ILE A 66 -3.16 -6.23 1.93
C ILE A 66 -3.02 -7.57 1.22
N ASN A 67 -1.80 -7.92 0.84
CA ASN A 67 -1.48 -9.19 0.20
C ASN A 67 -1.63 -10.33 1.20
N ASN A 68 -2.01 -11.52 0.73
CA ASN A 68 -2.12 -12.68 1.59
C ASN A 68 -0.72 -13.30 1.80
N PRO A 69 -0.15 -13.24 3.02
CA PRO A 69 1.19 -13.78 3.28
C PRO A 69 1.20 -15.30 3.50
N TRP A 70 0.03 -15.95 3.60
CA TRP A 70 -0.09 -17.37 3.93
C TRP A 70 -0.41 -18.27 2.74
N THR A 71 -0.72 -17.65 1.58
CA THR A 71 -1.08 -18.42 0.37
C THR A 71 -0.49 -17.74 -0.86
N ASP A 72 -0.07 -18.55 -1.84
CA ASP A 72 0.44 -18.08 -3.13
C ASP A 72 -0.68 -17.73 -4.11
N ASN A 73 -1.94 -17.69 -3.65
CA ASN A 73 -3.05 -17.30 -4.51
C ASN A 73 -3.12 -15.77 -4.66
N GLU A 74 -3.57 -15.29 -5.80
CA GLU A 74 -3.68 -13.86 -6.13
C GLU A 74 -4.77 -13.13 -5.33
N LYS A 75 -5.54 -13.85 -4.50
CA LYS A 75 -6.62 -13.23 -3.71
C LYS A 75 -6.04 -12.44 -2.55
N PRO A 76 -6.35 -11.14 -2.43
CA PRO A 76 -5.87 -10.33 -1.32
C PRO A 76 -6.43 -10.84 0.02
N TYR A 77 -5.65 -10.65 1.09
CA TYR A 77 -6.12 -10.93 2.45
C TYR A 77 -7.23 -9.97 2.85
N LYS A 78 -7.02 -8.66 2.60
CA LYS A 78 -7.99 -7.61 2.93
C LYS A 78 -7.84 -6.42 2.00
N VAL A 79 -8.94 -5.73 1.72
CA VAL A 79 -8.96 -4.47 0.97
C VAL A 79 -9.64 -3.41 1.82
N PHE A 80 -8.99 -2.26 1.96
CA PHE A 80 -9.53 -1.07 2.62
C PHE A 80 -9.71 0.06 1.63
N TYR A 81 -10.79 0.80 1.77
CA TYR A 81 -11.09 2.00 1.00
C TYR A 81 -11.14 3.20 1.94
N LEU A 82 -10.15 4.09 1.83
CA LEU A 82 -10.09 5.32 2.60
C LEU A 82 -10.89 6.40 1.88
N LEU A 83 -11.97 6.86 2.49
CA LEU A 83 -12.98 7.73 1.89
C LEU A 83 -13.02 9.07 2.63
N LYS A 84 -13.24 10.15 1.90
CA LYS A 84 -13.50 11.47 2.51
C LYS A 84 -14.94 11.63 3.00
N THR A 85 -15.87 10.89 2.42
CA THR A 85 -17.30 10.89 2.79
C THR A 85 -17.85 9.48 2.68
N ASP A 86 -18.86 9.15 3.49
CA ASP A 86 -19.50 7.82 3.47
C ASP A 86 -20.40 7.58 2.24
N SER A 87 -20.75 8.65 1.53
CA SER A 87 -21.62 8.57 0.34
C SER A 87 -20.99 7.91 -0.87
N ILE A 88 -19.69 7.65 -0.85
CA ILE A 88 -18.96 7.02 -1.95
C ILE A 88 -19.26 5.51 -1.95
N GLU A 89 -19.74 5.00 -3.07
CA GLU A 89 -19.92 3.58 -3.27
C GLU A 89 -18.57 2.88 -3.55
N ILE A 90 -18.32 1.81 -2.79
CA ILE A 90 -17.15 0.93 -2.98
C ILE A 90 -17.62 -0.48 -3.35
N PRO A 91 -16.73 -1.36 -3.87
CA PRO A 91 -17.01 -2.78 -4.02
C PRO A 91 -17.38 -3.43 -2.69
N VAL A 92 -18.32 -4.37 -2.72
CA VAL A 92 -18.92 -5.02 -1.52
C VAL A 92 -17.88 -5.75 -0.64
N GLU A 93 -16.80 -6.26 -1.23
CA GLU A 93 -15.78 -7.06 -0.52
C GLU A 93 -14.76 -6.23 0.28
N GLY A 94 -14.84 -4.89 0.22
CA GLY A 94 -13.91 -4.01 0.89
C GLY A 94 -14.42 -3.45 2.21
N VAL A 95 -13.50 -2.95 3.03
CA VAL A 95 -13.81 -2.24 4.28
C VAL A 95 -13.71 -0.74 4.04
N LYS A 96 -14.79 -0.02 4.35
CA LYS A 96 -14.80 1.45 4.33
C LYS A 96 -14.12 1.99 5.57
N ILE A 97 -13.26 2.98 5.40
CA ILE A 97 -12.67 3.78 6.47
C ILE A 97 -12.82 5.25 6.10
N LEU A 98 -13.49 6.02 6.94
CA LEU A 98 -13.55 7.46 6.77
C LEU A 98 -12.21 8.09 7.17
N SER A 99 -11.67 8.96 6.32
CA SER A 99 -10.39 9.63 6.51
C SER A 99 -10.58 11.16 6.46
N PRO A 100 -9.94 11.93 7.38
CA PRO A 100 -9.00 11.45 8.40
C PRO A 100 -9.69 10.67 9.53
N ILE A 101 -8.93 9.72 10.12
CA ILE A 101 -9.39 8.99 11.32
C ILE A 101 -9.31 9.94 12.50
N THR A 102 -10.38 10.03 13.28
CA THR A 102 -10.48 10.91 14.45
C THR A 102 -10.61 10.15 15.78
N SER A 103 -10.76 8.83 15.71
CA SER A 103 -10.96 7.97 16.89
C SER A 103 -10.36 6.60 16.62
N ILE A 104 -9.46 6.15 17.51
CA ILE A 104 -8.79 4.85 17.44
C ILE A 104 -8.91 4.16 18.79
N ALA A 105 -9.31 2.88 18.79
CA ALA A 105 -9.12 1.99 19.92
C ALA A 105 -7.84 1.17 19.71
N VAL A 106 -6.94 1.19 20.68
CA VAL A 106 -5.63 0.54 20.62
C VAL A 106 -5.59 -0.66 21.55
N ASN A 107 -5.32 -1.84 20.99
CA ASN A 107 -5.24 -3.10 21.72
C ASN A 107 -3.81 -3.58 21.97
N THR A 108 -2.79 -2.81 21.61
CA THR A 108 -1.38 -3.19 21.78
C THR A 108 -0.55 -1.96 22.12
N PHE A 109 0.08 -1.95 23.28
CA PHE A 109 0.83 -0.81 23.81
C PHE A 109 1.95 -0.29 22.88
N SER A 110 2.54 -1.14 22.04
CA SER A 110 3.57 -0.73 21.07
C SER A 110 3.05 0.25 20.01
N TYR A 111 1.73 0.30 19.76
CA TYR A 111 1.17 1.21 18.78
C TYR A 111 1.17 2.68 19.24
N PHE A 112 1.23 2.95 20.54
CA PHE A 112 1.31 4.33 21.04
C PHE A 112 2.58 5.04 20.55
N GLU A 113 3.69 4.33 20.48
CA GLU A 113 4.94 4.91 19.98
C GLU A 113 4.86 5.24 18.49
N PHE A 114 4.22 4.40 17.68
CA PHE A 114 3.99 4.70 16.27
C PHE A 114 3.05 5.89 16.09
N LEU A 115 1.96 5.96 16.85
CA LEU A 115 1.03 7.10 16.81
C LEU A 115 1.70 8.39 17.27
N SER A 116 2.55 8.33 18.30
CA SER A 116 3.34 9.46 18.77
C SER A 116 4.31 9.96 17.68
N LEU A 117 5.01 9.05 17.00
CA LEU A 117 5.95 9.40 15.93
C LEU A 117 5.30 10.10 14.74
N ILE A 118 4.04 9.78 14.43
CA ILE A 118 3.29 10.44 13.35
C ILE A 118 2.44 11.61 13.84
N GLY A 119 2.48 11.93 15.15
CA GLY A 119 1.73 13.05 15.74
C GLY A 119 0.23 12.81 15.92
N GLU A 120 -0.21 11.55 15.95
CA GLU A 120 -1.63 11.17 15.97
C GLU A 120 -2.07 10.50 17.29
N LEU A 121 -1.32 10.68 18.39
CA LEU A 121 -1.63 10.10 19.69
C LEU A 121 -2.96 10.65 20.27
N GLU A 122 -3.32 11.89 19.89
CA GLU A 122 -4.59 12.51 20.27
C GLU A 122 -5.84 11.79 19.72
N THR A 123 -5.68 11.01 18.66
CA THR A 123 -6.79 10.24 18.07
C THR A 123 -7.17 8.99 18.89
N VAL A 124 -6.37 8.63 19.91
CA VAL A 124 -6.66 7.50 20.79
C VAL A 124 -7.82 7.86 21.70
N THR A 125 -8.91 7.13 21.59
CA THR A 125 -10.13 7.28 22.40
C THR A 125 -10.46 6.06 23.27
N GLY A 126 -9.79 4.94 23.01
CA GLY A 126 -9.96 3.72 23.79
C GLY A 126 -8.71 2.87 23.79
N VAL A 127 -8.54 2.10 24.86
CA VAL A 127 -7.41 1.16 25.04
C VAL A 127 -7.92 -0.14 25.62
N THR A 128 -7.18 -1.22 25.44
CA THR A 128 -7.35 -2.46 26.20
C THR A 128 -6.16 -2.65 27.12
N ASP A 129 -6.29 -3.52 28.13
CA ASP A 129 -5.20 -3.83 29.07
C ASP A 129 -4.56 -2.57 29.70
N GLY A 130 -5.35 -1.64 30.21
CA GLY A 130 -4.89 -0.37 30.77
C GLY A 130 -3.73 -0.51 31.77
N PHE A 131 -3.66 -1.62 32.49
CA PHE A 131 -2.59 -1.92 33.44
C PHE A 131 -1.22 -2.22 32.81
N ARG A 132 -1.14 -2.43 31.47
CA ARG A 132 0.10 -2.66 30.72
C ARG A 132 0.60 -1.43 30.00
N ILE A 133 -0.07 -0.32 30.15
CA ILE A 133 0.29 0.93 29.48
C ILE A 133 1.34 1.66 30.28
N TYR A 134 2.41 2.07 29.61
CA TYR A 134 3.51 2.82 30.19
C TYR A 134 3.72 4.20 29.51
N ASN A 135 3.00 4.47 28.41
CA ASN A 135 3.07 5.77 27.76
C ASN A 135 2.43 6.84 28.69
N PRO A 136 3.20 7.89 29.10
CA PRO A 136 2.75 8.83 30.13
C PRO A 136 1.55 9.66 29.69
N GLU A 137 1.46 9.99 28.40
CA GLU A 137 0.33 10.78 27.87
C GLU A 137 -0.96 9.96 27.86
N ILE A 138 -0.89 8.68 27.51
CA ILE A 138 -2.05 7.78 27.53
C ILE A 138 -2.49 7.51 28.98
N LEU A 139 -1.55 7.37 29.92
CA LEU A 139 -1.87 7.22 31.34
C LEU A 139 -2.58 8.44 31.88
N ASP A 140 -2.10 9.65 31.59
CA ASP A 140 -2.75 10.90 31.98
C ASP A 140 -4.18 10.99 31.43
N LYS A 141 -4.38 10.63 30.17
CA LYS A 141 -5.72 10.57 29.55
C LYS A 141 -6.65 9.54 30.21
N LEU A 142 -6.13 8.38 30.60
CA LEU A 142 -6.90 7.36 31.35
C LEU A 142 -7.32 7.87 32.72
N GLU A 143 -6.39 8.44 33.50
CA GLU A 143 -6.63 8.98 34.83
C GLU A 143 -7.66 10.13 34.82
N ASN A 144 -7.62 10.94 33.76
CA ASN A 144 -8.57 12.05 33.56
C ASN A 144 -9.88 11.64 32.86
N ASN A 145 -10.13 10.35 32.61
CA ASN A 145 -11.30 9.81 31.91
C ASN A 145 -11.53 10.41 30.51
N GLN A 146 -10.46 10.80 29.84
CA GLN A 146 -10.50 11.30 28.46
C GLN A 146 -10.53 10.18 27.43
N ILE A 147 -10.07 8.98 27.80
CA ILE A 147 -10.11 7.76 27.01
C ILE A 147 -10.73 6.64 27.84
N ILE A 148 -11.25 5.60 27.17
CA ILE A 148 -11.96 4.49 27.81
C ILE A 148 -11.05 3.27 27.89
N ASP A 149 -10.94 2.65 29.07
CA ASP A 149 -10.39 1.29 29.19
C ASP A 149 -11.51 0.30 28.81
N LEU A 150 -11.27 -0.43 27.71
CA LEU A 150 -12.21 -1.40 27.15
C LEU A 150 -12.07 -2.79 27.82
N GLY A 151 -11.16 -2.91 28.79
CA GLY A 151 -10.89 -4.15 29.48
C GLY A 151 -9.94 -5.08 28.72
N ASP A 152 -9.91 -6.33 29.18
CA ASP A 152 -9.12 -7.41 28.58
C ASP A 152 -9.92 -8.01 27.40
N PRO A 153 -9.31 -8.20 26.21
CA PRO A 153 -10.01 -8.71 25.00
C PRO A 153 -10.34 -10.21 25.10
#